data_6ba1e65360e15b88fbb570b6ad4e2439
#
_entry.id   6ba1e65360e15b88fbb570b6ad4e2439
#
_cell.length_a   1.000
_cell.length_b   1.000
_cell.length_c   1.000
_cell.angle_alpha   90.00
_cell.angle_beta   90.00
_cell.angle_gamma   90.00
#
_symmetry.space_group_name_H-M   'P 1'
#
loop_
_entity.id
_entity.type
_entity.pdbx_description
1 polymer ?
#
loop_
_entity_poly.entity_id
_entity_poly.type
_entity_poly.pdbx_seq_one_letter_code
_entity_poly.pdbx_strand_id
1 'polypeptide(L)'
;MQSPSIQAPSSPLEQLADIHLPSSVSWWPLAPGWWILLALILAAAIGFWLWRRHKARNFYRTIAQHQLAGIYADFQQTQNAAAYLQALSLLLRRTALTAYPQSFNASIKGDDWLQWLDKACPDLSTPFSGELGQLLLRSAYEKNPQIDVSKIHQLSIEWINSHRNHQQKLTRLKKPINTAGATHV
;
A
#
# COMPACT_ATOMS: atom_id res chain seq x y z
N MET A 1 -15.36 85.83 -63.05
CA MET A 1 -15.15 84.61 -63.83
C MET A 1 -14.66 83.56 -62.86
N GLN A 2 -15.56 82.72 -62.34
CA GLN A 2 -15.26 81.59 -61.45
C GLN A 2 -15.14 80.35 -62.29
N SER A 3 -13.99 79.71 -62.26
CA SER A 3 -13.80 78.41 -62.93
C SER A 3 -14.41 77.30 -62.09
N PRO A 4 -15.16 76.40 -62.67
CA PRO A 4 -15.70 75.24 -61.91
C PRO A 4 -14.57 74.26 -61.63
N SER A 5 -14.34 73.95 -60.41
CA SER A 5 -13.50 72.85 -59.96
C SER A 5 -14.17 71.52 -60.28
N ILE A 6 -13.59 70.78 -61.20
CA ILE A 6 -13.99 69.40 -61.49
C ILE A 6 -13.45 68.55 -60.38
N GLN A 7 -14.37 68.09 -59.53
CA GLN A 7 -14.10 67.01 -58.54
C GLN A 7 -13.92 65.69 -59.31
N ALA A 8 -12.69 65.17 -59.25
CA ALA A 8 -12.45 63.82 -59.76
C ALA A 8 -13.27 62.76 -59.00
N PRO A 9 -13.86 61.79 -59.69
CA PRO A 9 -14.62 60.75 -58.99
C PRO A 9 -13.71 59.94 -58.06
N SER A 10 -14.06 59.88 -56.82
CA SER A 10 -13.42 59.00 -55.83
C SER A 10 -13.32 57.57 -56.39
N SER A 11 -12.14 57.02 -56.38
CA SER A 11 -11.87 55.71 -57.00
C SER A 11 -12.72 54.62 -56.30
N PRO A 12 -13.31 53.71 -57.10
CA PRO A 12 -14.16 52.62 -56.47
C PRO A 12 -13.38 51.73 -55.49
N LEU A 13 -12.07 51.89 -55.36
CA LEU A 13 -11.18 51.16 -54.49
C LEU A 13 -11.24 51.62 -53.03
N GLU A 14 -11.71 52.86 -52.75
CA GLU A 14 -11.81 53.39 -51.41
C GLU A 14 -13.04 52.84 -50.65
N GLN A 15 -13.94 52.16 -51.37
CA GLN A 15 -15.12 51.51 -50.77
C GLN A 15 -14.89 50.01 -50.41
N LEU A 16 -13.71 49.49 -50.66
CA LEU A 16 -13.36 48.15 -50.21
C LEU A 16 -13.16 48.18 -48.71
N ALA A 17 -14.15 47.68 -48.00
CA ALA A 17 -14.03 47.46 -46.57
C ALA A 17 -12.80 46.56 -46.26
N ASP A 18 -11.92 47.04 -45.41
CA ASP A 18 -10.73 46.31 -44.98
C ASP A 18 -11.17 44.97 -44.37
N ILE A 19 -10.60 43.88 -44.91
CA ILE A 19 -10.89 42.53 -44.40
C ILE A 19 -10.25 42.41 -43.03
N HIS A 20 -11.06 42.52 -42.00
CA HIS A 20 -10.61 42.21 -40.63
C HIS A 20 -10.23 40.72 -40.60
N LEU A 21 -8.95 40.43 -40.67
CA LEU A 21 -8.43 39.13 -40.41
C LEU A 21 -8.81 38.78 -38.95
N PRO A 22 -9.50 37.64 -38.71
CA PRO A 22 -9.81 37.22 -37.35
C PRO A 22 -8.49 37.13 -36.56
N SER A 23 -8.48 37.72 -35.36
CA SER A 23 -7.32 37.66 -34.46
C SER A 23 -6.91 36.20 -34.26
N SER A 24 -5.63 35.91 -34.43
CA SER A 24 -5.07 34.57 -34.24
C SER A 24 -5.54 34.05 -32.87
N VAL A 25 -6.29 32.96 -32.88
CA VAL A 25 -6.74 32.31 -31.62
C VAL A 25 -5.50 31.82 -30.89
N SER A 26 -5.14 32.52 -29.79
CA SER A 26 -4.05 32.10 -28.92
C SER A 26 -4.43 30.74 -28.29
N TRP A 27 -3.65 29.70 -28.56
CA TRP A 27 -3.85 28.40 -27.93
C TRP A 27 -3.39 28.36 -26.45
N TRP A 28 -2.77 29.45 -25.99
CA TRP A 28 -2.34 29.66 -24.61
C TRP A 28 -2.96 30.96 -24.05
N PRO A 29 -3.56 30.93 -22.79
CA PRO A 29 -3.67 29.82 -21.87
C PRO A 29 -4.74 28.79 -22.28
N LEU A 30 -4.49 27.49 -21.98
CA LEU A 30 -5.47 26.45 -22.22
C LEU A 30 -6.78 26.76 -21.51
N ALA A 31 -7.91 26.49 -22.18
CA ALA A 31 -9.24 26.65 -21.60
C ALA A 31 -9.31 25.94 -20.22
N PRO A 32 -9.97 26.55 -19.20
CA PRO A 32 -10.01 26.03 -17.84
C PRO A 32 -10.50 24.57 -17.75
N GLY A 33 -11.26 24.10 -18.73
CA GLY A 33 -11.69 22.69 -18.83
C GLY A 33 -10.52 21.69 -18.93
N TRP A 34 -9.41 22.08 -19.57
CA TRP A 34 -8.25 21.19 -19.66
C TRP A 34 -7.56 20.95 -18.32
N TRP A 35 -7.56 21.96 -17.45
CA TRP A 35 -7.03 21.81 -16.08
C TRP A 35 -7.89 20.88 -15.24
N ILE A 36 -9.23 20.94 -15.41
CA ILE A 36 -10.16 20.01 -14.76
C ILE A 36 -9.94 18.58 -15.26
N LEU A 37 -9.79 18.40 -16.59
CA LEU A 37 -9.52 17.10 -17.18
C LEU A 37 -8.18 16.52 -16.69
N LEU A 38 -7.12 17.33 -16.64
CA LEU A 38 -5.81 16.92 -16.12
C LEU A 38 -5.90 16.52 -14.63
N ALA A 39 -6.59 17.31 -13.82
CA ALA A 39 -6.79 17.01 -12.40
C ALA A 39 -7.57 15.69 -12.22
N LEU A 40 -8.58 15.44 -13.04
CA LEU A 40 -9.38 14.22 -12.99
C LEU A 40 -8.55 12.99 -13.38
N ILE A 41 -7.74 13.08 -14.43
CA ILE A 41 -6.83 12.00 -14.85
C ILE A 41 -5.80 11.73 -13.76
N LEU A 42 -5.23 12.76 -13.15
CA LEU A 42 -4.25 12.61 -12.07
C LEU A 42 -4.90 11.97 -10.83
N ALA A 43 -6.10 12.40 -10.45
CA ALA A 43 -6.86 11.82 -9.35
C ALA A 43 -7.18 10.35 -9.60
N ALA A 44 -7.61 10.00 -10.84
CA ALA A 44 -7.87 8.61 -11.23
C ALA A 44 -6.58 7.76 -11.20
N ALA A 45 -5.46 8.28 -11.68
CA ALA A 45 -4.16 7.60 -11.64
C ALA A 45 -3.68 7.34 -10.22
N ILE A 46 -3.80 8.34 -9.33
CA ILE A 46 -3.46 8.22 -7.91
C ILE A 46 -4.41 7.21 -7.24
N GLY A 47 -5.71 7.30 -7.47
CA GLY A 47 -6.70 6.38 -6.93
C GLY A 47 -6.43 4.94 -7.37
N PHE A 48 -6.16 4.71 -8.64
CA PHE A 48 -5.80 3.40 -9.19
C PHE A 48 -4.49 2.87 -8.60
N TRP A 49 -3.47 3.72 -8.46
CA TRP A 49 -2.20 3.34 -7.85
C TRP A 49 -2.35 2.95 -6.37
N LEU A 50 -3.13 3.73 -5.61
CA LEU A 50 -3.44 3.43 -4.21
C LEU A 50 -4.23 2.12 -4.07
N TRP A 51 -5.24 1.92 -4.91
CA TRP A 51 -6.04 0.69 -4.94
C TRP A 51 -5.18 -0.54 -5.28
N ARG A 52 -4.35 -0.44 -6.33
CA ARG A 52 -3.42 -1.52 -6.71
C ARG A 52 -2.43 -1.81 -5.59
N ARG A 53 -1.90 -0.79 -4.94
CA ARG A 53 -0.99 -0.93 -3.79
C ARG A 53 -1.69 -1.59 -2.60
N HIS A 54 -2.94 -1.23 -2.33
CA HIS A 54 -3.74 -1.83 -1.26
C HIS A 54 -4.06 -3.31 -1.56
N LYS A 55 -4.46 -3.62 -2.78
CA LYS A 55 -4.74 -4.99 -3.22
C LYS A 55 -3.48 -5.88 -3.17
N ALA A 56 -2.34 -5.38 -3.63
CA ALA A 56 -1.08 -6.12 -3.58
C ALA A 56 -0.64 -6.42 -2.14
N ARG A 57 -0.92 -5.51 -1.19
CA ARG A 57 -0.61 -5.71 0.24
C ARG A 57 -1.45 -6.80 0.90
N ASN A 58 -2.65 -7.05 0.44
CA ASN A 58 -3.55 -8.06 1.01
C ASN A 58 -3.41 -9.42 0.32
N PHE A 59 -2.84 -9.45 -0.89
CA PHE A 59 -2.70 -10.67 -1.68
C PHE A 59 -1.86 -11.74 -0.97
N TYR A 60 -0.77 -11.37 -0.29
CA TYR A 60 0.05 -12.33 0.45
C TYR A 60 -0.71 -12.98 1.61
N ARG A 61 -1.67 -12.28 2.24
CA ARG A 61 -2.52 -12.84 3.30
C ARG A 61 -3.42 -13.96 2.77
N THR A 62 -4.02 -13.73 1.60
CA THR A 62 -4.86 -14.77 0.95
C THR A 62 -4.02 -16.00 0.61
N ILE A 63 -2.79 -15.82 0.11
CA ILE A 63 -1.87 -16.93 -0.14
C ILE A 63 -1.51 -17.65 1.16
N ALA A 64 -1.17 -16.90 2.21
CA ALA A 64 -0.82 -17.48 3.51
C ALA A 64 -1.99 -18.28 4.12
N GLN A 65 -3.22 -17.75 4.03
CA GLN A 65 -4.42 -18.47 4.47
C GLN A 65 -4.65 -19.77 3.69
N HIS A 66 -4.50 -19.73 2.37
CA HIS A 66 -4.67 -20.91 1.53
C HIS A 66 -3.61 -21.98 1.84
N GLN A 67 -2.35 -21.57 2.02
CA GLN A 67 -1.27 -22.47 2.44
C GLN A 67 -1.51 -23.04 3.84
N LEU A 68 -1.98 -22.23 4.79
CA LEU A 68 -2.32 -22.69 6.13
C LEU A 68 -3.44 -23.73 6.12
N ALA A 69 -4.48 -23.50 5.31
CA ALA A 69 -5.58 -24.46 5.13
C ALA A 69 -5.07 -25.78 4.53
N GLY A 70 -4.14 -25.73 3.56
CA GLY A 70 -3.52 -26.93 3.00
C GLY A 70 -2.72 -27.72 4.04
N ILE A 71 -1.85 -27.04 4.80
CA ILE A 71 -1.06 -27.66 5.88
C ILE A 71 -1.99 -28.31 6.95
N TYR A 72 -3.12 -27.66 7.25
CA TYR A 72 -4.08 -28.22 8.20
C TYR A 72 -4.83 -29.43 7.64
N ALA A 73 -5.19 -29.43 6.36
CA ALA A 73 -5.81 -30.57 5.70
C ALA A 73 -4.86 -31.78 5.67
N ASP A 74 -3.58 -31.57 5.41
CA ASP A 74 -2.55 -32.62 5.48
C ASP A 74 -2.43 -33.19 6.91
N PHE A 75 -2.49 -32.32 7.91
CA PHE A 75 -2.51 -32.78 9.31
C PHE A 75 -3.75 -33.63 9.61
N GLN A 76 -4.93 -33.24 9.15
CA GLN A 76 -6.15 -34.02 9.34
C GLN A 76 -6.07 -35.45 8.78
N GLN A 77 -5.32 -35.61 7.68
CA GLN A 77 -5.12 -36.91 7.04
C GLN A 77 -4.01 -37.73 7.73
N THR A 78 -2.89 -37.10 8.06
CA THR A 78 -1.68 -37.80 8.53
C THR A 78 -1.58 -37.88 10.05
N GLN A 79 -2.31 -37.04 10.79
CA GLN A 79 -2.25 -36.87 12.25
C GLN A 79 -0.81 -36.60 12.77
N ASN A 80 0.08 -36.13 11.88
CA ASN A 80 1.46 -35.84 12.22
C ASN A 80 1.61 -34.41 12.72
N ALA A 81 1.50 -34.21 14.03
CA ALA A 81 1.63 -32.91 14.66
C ALA A 81 3.00 -32.26 14.48
N ALA A 82 4.07 -33.06 14.48
CA ALA A 82 5.44 -32.53 14.29
C ALA A 82 5.62 -31.92 12.87
N ALA A 83 5.17 -32.63 11.83
CA ALA A 83 5.21 -32.12 10.45
C ALA A 83 4.37 -30.86 10.28
N TYR A 84 3.17 -30.83 10.90
CA TYR A 84 2.30 -29.65 10.91
C TYR A 84 2.99 -28.43 11.52
N LEU A 85 3.60 -28.56 12.69
CA LEU A 85 4.23 -27.46 13.41
C LEU A 85 5.48 -26.93 12.69
N GLN A 86 6.24 -27.82 12.05
CA GLN A 86 7.36 -27.42 11.20
C GLN A 86 6.90 -26.60 9.98
N ALA A 87 5.88 -27.08 9.27
CA ALA A 87 5.29 -26.41 8.13
C ALA A 87 4.69 -25.06 8.52
N LEU A 88 3.98 -25.00 9.66
CA LEU A 88 3.40 -23.79 10.23
C LEU A 88 4.49 -22.76 10.57
N SER A 89 5.55 -23.16 11.25
CA SER A 89 6.67 -22.27 11.60
C SER A 89 7.32 -21.67 10.35
N LEU A 90 7.50 -22.48 9.31
CA LEU A 90 8.03 -22.02 8.02
C LEU A 90 7.08 -21.03 7.33
N LEU A 91 5.77 -21.33 7.34
CA LEU A 91 4.74 -20.45 6.78
C LEU A 91 4.71 -19.08 7.48
N LEU A 92 4.70 -19.06 8.82
CA LEU A 92 4.73 -17.81 9.59
C LEU A 92 5.99 -16.99 9.30
N ARG A 93 7.16 -17.62 9.18
CA ARG A 93 8.41 -16.93 8.81
C ARG A 93 8.34 -16.34 7.41
N ARG A 94 7.86 -17.09 6.42
CA ARG A 94 7.69 -16.61 5.04
C ARG A 94 6.72 -15.43 4.99
N THR A 95 5.61 -15.54 5.72
CA THR A 95 4.62 -14.46 5.82
C THR A 95 5.22 -13.22 6.46
N ALA A 96 5.99 -13.37 7.53
CA ALA A 96 6.70 -12.28 8.20
C ALA A 96 7.70 -11.59 7.27
N LEU A 97 8.53 -12.35 6.54
CA LEU A 97 9.47 -11.80 5.56
C LEU A 97 8.77 -11.01 4.45
N THR A 98 7.63 -11.51 3.97
CA THR A 98 6.86 -10.83 2.93
C THR A 98 6.19 -9.57 3.45
N ALA A 99 5.66 -9.62 4.69
CA ALA A 99 4.96 -8.48 5.30
C ALA A 99 5.91 -7.38 5.79
N TYR A 100 7.12 -7.75 6.24
CA TYR A 100 8.09 -6.86 6.91
C TYR A 100 9.51 -6.98 6.33
N PRO A 101 9.73 -6.75 5.03
CA PRO A 101 11.02 -6.99 4.38
C PRO A 101 12.17 -6.14 4.93
N GLN A 102 11.87 -4.98 5.55
CA GLN A 102 12.89 -4.07 6.08
C GLN A 102 13.08 -4.16 7.60
N SER A 103 12.09 -4.67 8.34
CA SER A 103 12.10 -4.67 9.80
C SER A 103 12.20 -6.06 10.41
N PHE A 104 11.98 -7.10 9.61
CA PHE A 104 12.13 -8.48 10.05
C PHE A 104 13.54 -9.00 9.73
N ASN A 105 14.25 -9.45 10.76
CA ASN A 105 15.51 -10.15 10.58
C ASN A 105 15.27 -11.67 10.57
N ALA A 106 15.59 -12.32 9.46
CA ALA A 106 15.41 -13.77 9.28
C ALA A 106 16.24 -14.63 10.25
N SER A 107 17.27 -14.03 10.88
CA SER A 107 18.10 -14.72 11.86
C SER A 107 17.49 -14.82 13.28
N ILE A 108 16.38 -14.15 13.54
CA ILE A 108 15.66 -14.21 14.82
C ILE A 108 15.16 -15.64 15.06
N LYS A 109 15.50 -16.22 16.24
CA LYS A 109 15.17 -17.60 16.63
C LYS A 109 14.68 -17.65 18.07
N GLY A 110 14.09 -18.78 18.43
CA GLY A 110 13.66 -19.02 19.82
C GLY A 110 12.64 -18.02 20.31
N ASP A 111 12.77 -17.61 21.56
CA ASP A 111 11.85 -16.69 22.24
C ASP A 111 11.76 -15.31 21.59
N ASP A 112 12.85 -14.82 21.02
CA ASP A 112 12.88 -13.55 20.31
C ASP A 112 11.94 -13.57 19.08
N TRP A 113 11.82 -14.72 18.43
CA TRP A 113 10.88 -14.92 17.33
C TRP A 113 9.43 -14.85 17.79
N LEU A 114 9.09 -15.49 18.90
CA LEU A 114 7.74 -15.46 19.48
C LEU A 114 7.37 -14.04 19.92
N GLN A 115 8.27 -13.36 20.63
CA GLN A 115 8.06 -11.96 21.03
C GLN A 115 7.92 -11.04 19.82
N TRP A 116 8.61 -11.33 18.73
CA TRP A 116 8.47 -10.56 17.49
C TRP A 116 7.08 -10.75 16.88
N LEU A 117 6.54 -11.97 16.88
CA LEU A 117 5.16 -12.25 16.42
C LEU A 117 4.14 -11.44 17.22
N ASP A 118 4.30 -11.37 18.53
CA ASP A 118 3.41 -10.60 19.43
C ASP A 118 3.51 -9.10 19.14
N LYS A 119 4.72 -8.57 18.96
CA LYS A 119 4.95 -7.16 18.59
C LYS A 119 4.32 -6.81 17.23
N ALA A 120 4.32 -7.75 16.28
CA ALA A 120 3.72 -7.56 14.98
C ALA A 120 2.18 -7.55 15.03
N CYS A 121 1.57 -8.17 16.04
CA CYS A 121 0.13 -8.25 16.24
C CYS A 121 -0.23 -8.08 17.72
N PRO A 122 -0.31 -6.85 18.23
CA PRO A 122 -0.61 -6.60 19.65
C PRO A 122 -2.05 -6.94 20.05
N ASP A 123 -2.94 -7.12 19.09
CA ASP A 123 -4.38 -7.37 19.32
C ASP A 123 -4.72 -8.89 19.31
N LEU A 124 -3.73 -9.77 19.51
CA LEU A 124 -3.96 -11.22 19.59
C LEU A 124 -4.72 -11.61 20.84
N SER A 125 -5.61 -12.58 20.72
CA SER A 125 -6.35 -13.17 21.86
C SER A 125 -5.42 -13.89 22.85
N THR A 126 -4.36 -14.51 22.32
CA THR A 126 -3.32 -15.22 23.09
C THR A 126 -1.96 -14.89 22.52
N PRO A 127 -0.95 -14.52 23.34
CA PRO A 127 0.37 -14.21 22.84
C PRO A 127 1.13 -15.48 22.41
N PHE A 128 1.94 -15.35 21.34
CA PHE A 128 2.87 -16.41 20.94
C PHE A 128 4.01 -16.61 21.93
N SER A 129 4.38 -15.61 22.72
CA SER A 129 5.36 -15.75 23.79
C SER A 129 4.86 -16.61 24.96
N GLY A 130 3.56 -16.95 25.00
CA GLY A 130 2.96 -17.83 25.98
C GLY A 130 3.25 -19.31 25.74
N GLU A 131 2.53 -20.16 26.48
CA GLU A 131 2.72 -21.61 26.49
C GLU A 131 2.58 -22.25 25.10
N LEU A 132 1.58 -21.82 24.31
CA LEU A 132 1.33 -22.36 22.97
C LEU A 132 2.51 -22.13 22.00
N GLY A 133 3.12 -20.98 22.04
CA GLY A 133 4.27 -20.70 21.17
C GLY A 133 5.55 -21.38 21.64
N GLN A 134 5.73 -21.53 22.96
CA GLN A 134 6.81 -22.34 23.52
C GLN A 134 6.73 -23.81 23.06
N LEU A 135 5.51 -24.34 23.02
CA LEU A 135 5.26 -25.68 22.46
C LEU A 135 5.60 -25.74 20.96
N LEU A 136 5.34 -24.67 20.20
CA LEU A 136 5.75 -24.58 18.79
C LEU A 136 7.26 -24.66 18.60
N LEU A 137 8.04 -24.04 19.50
CA LEU A 137 9.51 -24.12 19.46
C LEU A 137 10.04 -25.51 19.82
N ARG A 138 9.48 -26.12 20.87
CA ARG A 138 9.93 -27.43 21.37
C ARG A 138 9.55 -28.56 20.42
N SER A 139 8.37 -28.50 19.84
CA SER A 139 7.83 -29.53 18.94
C SER A 139 8.62 -29.70 17.65
N ALA A 140 9.43 -28.71 17.26
CA ALA A 140 10.37 -28.85 16.15
C ALA A 140 11.41 -29.97 16.39
N TYR A 141 11.64 -30.34 17.66
CA TYR A 141 12.64 -31.32 18.11
C TYR A 141 12.00 -32.59 18.68
N GLU A 142 10.70 -32.62 18.92
CA GLU A 142 9.96 -33.75 19.47
C GLU A 142 9.27 -34.55 18.38
N LYS A 143 9.39 -35.89 18.43
CA LYS A 143 8.76 -36.78 17.45
C LYS A 143 7.23 -36.86 17.60
N ASN A 144 6.71 -36.72 18.84
CA ASN A 144 5.27 -36.76 19.14
C ASN A 144 4.91 -35.65 20.15
N PRO A 145 4.81 -34.40 19.72
CA PRO A 145 4.44 -33.32 20.59
C PRO A 145 2.98 -33.45 21.04
N GLN A 146 2.76 -33.41 22.36
CA GLN A 146 1.43 -33.37 22.97
C GLN A 146 0.92 -31.93 22.92
N ILE A 147 0.37 -31.53 21.79
CA ILE A 147 -0.12 -30.18 21.56
C ILE A 147 -1.53 -30.17 20.96
N ASP A 148 -2.36 -29.24 21.43
CA ASP A 148 -3.65 -28.96 20.79
C ASP A 148 -3.41 -28.17 19.49
N VAL A 149 -3.29 -28.91 18.38
CA VAL A 149 -3.06 -28.35 17.05
C VAL A 149 -4.17 -27.37 16.67
N SER A 150 -5.41 -27.58 17.14
CA SER A 150 -6.54 -26.71 16.81
C SER A 150 -6.36 -25.30 17.38
N LYS A 151 -5.84 -25.19 18.60
CA LYS A 151 -5.59 -23.87 19.23
C LYS A 151 -4.50 -23.10 18.54
N ILE A 152 -3.39 -23.76 18.23
CA ILE A 152 -2.28 -23.08 17.52
C ILE A 152 -2.63 -22.73 16.08
N HIS A 153 -3.50 -23.53 15.44
CA HIS A 153 -4.05 -23.23 14.13
C HIS A 153 -4.90 -21.96 14.15
N GLN A 154 -5.83 -21.84 15.11
CA GLN A 154 -6.67 -20.65 15.29
C GLN A 154 -5.85 -19.40 15.59
N LEU A 155 -4.85 -19.50 16.48
CA LEU A 155 -3.93 -18.41 16.77
C LEU A 155 -3.17 -17.95 15.51
N SER A 156 -2.76 -18.89 14.66
CA SER A 156 -2.07 -18.58 13.40
C SER A 156 -2.99 -17.90 12.38
N ILE A 157 -4.26 -18.31 12.30
CA ILE A 157 -5.29 -17.63 11.47
C ILE A 157 -5.45 -16.19 11.97
N GLU A 158 -5.63 -16.01 13.27
CA GLU A 158 -5.80 -14.68 13.86
C GLU A 158 -4.60 -13.77 13.56
N TRP A 159 -3.38 -14.29 13.73
CA TRP A 159 -2.17 -13.55 13.42
C TRP A 159 -2.08 -13.17 11.93
N ILE A 160 -2.33 -14.09 11.00
CA ILE A 160 -2.30 -13.82 9.55
C ILE A 160 -3.31 -12.73 9.17
N ASN A 161 -4.48 -12.71 9.82
CA ASN A 161 -5.54 -11.74 9.54
C ASN A 161 -5.26 -10.35 10.15
N SER A 162 -4.73 -10.32 11.36
CA SER A 162 -4.69 -9.11 12.20
C SER A 162 -3.33 -8.43 12.24
N HIS A 163 -2.21 -9.13 11.86
CA HIS A 163 -0.90 -8.51 11.93
C HIS A 163 -0.84 -7.22 11.11
N ARG A 164 -0.34 -6.16 11.75
CA ARG A 164 -0.27 -4.81 11.16
C ARG A 164 1.08 -4.61 10.49
N ASN A 165 1.07 -4.26 9.21
CA ASN A 165 2.29 -3.85 8.53
C ASN A 165 2.77 -2.51 9.12
N HIS A 166 3.73 -2.54 10.02
CA HIS A 166 4.18 -1.41 10.85
C HIS A 166 4.81 -0.25 10.04
N GLN A 167 5.00 -0.40 8.74
CA GLN A 167 5.50 0.69 7.89
C GLN A 167 4.58 1.92 7.88
N GLN A 168 3.30 1.79 8.25
CA GLN A 168 2.41 2.94 8.33
C GLN A 168 2.60 3.78 9.60
N LYS A 169 3.11 3.22 10.69
CA LYS A 169 3.27 3.96 11.96
C LYS A 169 4.56 4.79 11.99
N LEU A 170 5.64 4.30 11.37
CA LEU A 170 6.92 5.03 11.32
C LEU A 170 6.87 6.26 10.41
N THR A 171 6.05 6.24 9.36
CA THR A 171 5.86 7.42 8.48
C THR A 171 5.04 8.52 9.17
N ARG A 172 4.14 8.17 10.10
CA ARG A 172 3.37 9.15 10.88
C ARG A 172 4.17 9.78 12.03
N LEU A 173 5.16 9.09 12.58
CA LEU A 173 6.02 9.59 13.65
C LEU A 173 7.20 10.41 13.14
N LYS A 174 7.50 10.36 11.84
CA LYS A 174 8.51 11.19 11.19
C LYS A 174 7.95 12.52 10.65
N LYS A 175 6.93 13.07 11.32
CA LYS A 175 6.58 14.48 11.12
C LYS A 175 7.71 15.29 11.79
N PRO A 176 8.45 16.13 11.04
CA PRO A 176 9.51 16.93 11.64
C PRO A 176 8.89 17.79 12.74
N ILE A 177 9.43 17.66 13.95
CA ILE A 177 9.19 18.63 15.01
C ILE A 177 9.77 19.93 14.48
N ASN A 178 8.87 20.82 14.10
CA ASN A 178 9.22 22.16 13.66
C ASN A 178 9.84 22.88 14.88
N THR A 179 11.16 22.91 14.95
CA THR A 179 11.91 23.75 15.89
C THR A 179 11.80 25.20 15.41
N ALA A 180 10.59 25.76 15.50
CA ALA A 180 10.38 27.19 15.47
C ALA A 180 10.28 27.67 16.93
N GLY A 181 11.34 28.25 17.42
CA GLY A 181 11.28 28.96 18.71
C GLY A 181 12.53 28.82 19.58
N ALA A 182 13.64 29.37 19.13
CA ALA A 182 14.67 29.83 20.04
C ALA A 182 15.35 31.05 19.41
N THR A 183 14.65 32.17 19.49
CA THR A 183 15.27 33.47 19.32
C THR A 183 15.20 34.17 20.70
N HIS A 184 16.31 34.83 21.06
CA HIS A 184 16.51 35.80 22.17
C HIS A 184 16.70 35.15 23.57
N VAL A 185 17.85 35.36 24.14
CA VAL A 185 18.49 36.61 24.59
C VAL A 185 20.01 36.47 24.44
#